data_79a4192b291a9866c92788b698abdd06
#
_entry.id   79a4192b291a9866c92788b698abdd06
#
_cell.length_a   1.000
_cell.length_b   1.000
_cell.length_c   1.000
_cell.angle_alpha   90.00
_cell.angle_beta   90.00
_cell.angle_gamma   90.00
#
_symmetry.space_group_name_H-M   'P 1'
#
loop_
_entity.id
_entity.type
_entity.pdbx_description
1 polymer ?
#
loop_
_entity_poly.entity_id
_entity_poly.type
_entity_poly.pdbx_seq_one_letter_code
_entity_poly.pdbx_strand_id
1 'polypeptide(L)'
;MRRILLILIILGLTGGVVWYFSSKKNSSDGQNPVVTTFKSFFPIGNNGASGDVESSIGNETAGQDQNITTETSLFKQITRNPIAGFSIFSKTSVVTRENKTKETITDNFLRYVSRQSGYVYEIKNDSVPLQISNVFVPAIYEAYFVEDNNSVVLRFLRDDGQTIGSYIVPIPNENPDGTRTQKEGLFIADNIKSVAISPSQKEFIRLTTDSNFGTFTTSDSLDKNKKELFRSPLKEWLVSWPKIDTVYIQTKPAGIVDGFLYKIDTKEKKPRKVLG
;
A
#
# COMPACT_ATOMS: atom_id res chain seq x y z
N MET A 1 -62.73 11.58 11.13
CA MET A 1 -62.01 10.97 9.98
C MET A 1 -60.59 11.46 9.78
N ARG A 2 -60.28 12.76 9.79
CA ARG A 2 -58.91 13.27 9.59
C ARG A 2 -57.87 12.73 10.60
N ARG A 3 -58.22 12.56 11.87
CA ARG A 3 -57.29 12.07 12.92
C ARG A 3 -56.96 10.58 12.77
N ILE A 4 -57.88 9.76 12.29
CA ILE A 4 -57.67 8.33 12.05
C ILE A 4 -56.76 8.13 10.85
N LEU A 5 -56.89 8.94 9.80
CA LEU A 5 -56.01 8.91 8.63
C LEU A 5 -54.55 9.26 8.98
N LEU A 6 -54.33 10.24 9.84
CA LEU A 6 -53.03 10.64 10.33
C LEU A 6 -52.33 9.52 11.12
N ILE A 7 -53.07 8.81 11.96
CA ILE A 7 -52.54 7.68 12.75
C ILE A 7 -52.11 6.52 11.83
N LEU A 8 -52.90 6.22 10.78
CA LEU A 8 -52.54 5.18 9.81
C LEU A 8 -51.30 5.51 8.98
N ILE A 9 -51.13 6.78 8.63
CA ILE A 9 -49.91 7.22 7.91
C ILE A 9 -48.65 7.09 8.80
N ILE A 10 -48.75 7.47 10.07
CA ILE A 10 -47.61 7.35 11.02
C ILE A 10 -47.29 5.87 11.27
N LEU A 11 -48.28 4.99 11.42
CA LEU A 11 -48.08 3.55 11.58
C LEU A 11 -47.47 2.91 10.34
N GLY A 12 -47.85 3.34 9.15
CA GLY A 12 -47.24 2.88 7.88
C GLY A 12 -45.78 3.29 7.73
N LEU A 13 -45.45 4.52 8.10
CA LEU A 13 -44.07 5.03 8.05
C LEU A 13 -43.16 4.34 9.08
N THR A 14 -43.63 4.14 10.31
CA THR A 14 -42.83 3.43 11.34
C THR A 14 -42.66 1.95 11.02
N GLY A 15 -43.72 1.27 10.50
CA GLY A 15 -43.61 -0.12 10.04
C GLY A 15 -42.66 -0.29 8.86
N GLY A 16 -42.67 0.63 7.89
CA GLY A 16 -41.75 0.65 6.75
C GLY A 16 -40.29 0.82 7.15
N VAL A 17 -40.00 1.70 8.10
CA VAL A 17 -38.67 1.92 8.62
C VAL A 17 -38.13 0.69 9.37
N VAL A 18 -38.94 0.08 10.22
CA VAL A 18 -38.59 -1.14 10.96
C VAL A 18 -38.35 -2.31 9.99
N TRP A 19 -39.21 -2.48 8.98
CA TRP A 19 -39.03 -3.51 7.96
C TRP A 19 -37.76 -3.29 7.14
N TYR A 20 -37.47 -2.05 6.75
CA TYR A 20 -36.25 -1.70 6.01
C TYR A 20 -34.96 -2.01 6.81
N PHE A 21 -34.93 -1.69 8.10
CA PHE A 21 -33.80 -2.02 8.97
C PHE A 21 -33.71 -3.52 9.34
N SER A 22 -34.84 -4.23 9.44
CA SER A 22 -34.86 -5.69 9.65
C SER A 22 -34.44 -6.46 8.41
N SER A 23 -34.78 -6.04 7.21
CA SER A 23 -34.36 -6.66 5.95
C SER A 23 -32.84 -6.53 5.73
N LYS A 24 -32.19 -5.52 6.31
CA LYS A 24 -30.73 -5.36 6.26
C LYS A 24 -29.96 -6.25 7.24
N LYS A 25 -30.64 -6.92 8.18
CA LYS A 25 -29.99 -7.70 9.24
C LYS A 25 -29.69 -9.17 8.90
N ASN A 26 -30.12 -9.67 7.75
CA ASN A 26 -29.92 -11.07 7.36
C ASN A 26 -28.89 -11.22 6.24
N SER A 27 -27.69 -10.67 6.42
CA SER A 27 -26.50 -11.08 5.69
C SER A 27 -25.31 -11.05 6.65
N SER A 28 -25.38 -11.89 7.68
CA SER A 28 -24.23 -12.19 8.52
C SER A 28 -23.44 -13.35 7.88
N ASP A 29 -22.86 -13.09 6.72
CA ASP A 29 -21.65 -13.79 6.31
C ASP A 29 -20.48 -13.03 6.94
N GLY A 30 -19.65 -13.73 7.71
CA GLY A 30 -18.54 -13.16 8.47
C GLY A 30 -17.39 -12.64 7.57
N GLN A 31 -17.70 -11.74 6.66
CA GLN A 31 -16.73 -11.08 5.80
C GLN A 31 -16.32 -9.77 6.46
N ASN A 32 -15.00 -9.60 6.65
CA ASN A 32 -14.42 -8.36 7.12
C ASN A 32 -14.92 -7.16 6.31
N PRO A 33 -15.34 -6.05 6.93
CA PRO A 33 -15.88 -4.88 6.24
C PRO A 33 -14.93 -4.30 5.18
N VAL A 34 -13.62 -4.50 5.33
CA VAL A 34 -12.61 -4.10 4.34
C VAL A 34 -12.77 -4.91 3.05
N VAL A 35 -13.04 -6.21 3.14
CA VAL A 35 -13.22 -7.10 1.97
C VAL A 35 -14.49 -6.77 1.21
N THR A 36 -15.57 -6.36 1.91
CA THR A 36 -16.82 -5.96 1.26
C THR A 36 -16.69 -4.63 0.53
N THR A 37 -15.94 -3.67 1.08
CA THR A 37 -15.67 -2.39 0.41
C THR A 37 -14.87 -2.60 -0.88
N PHE A 38 -13.87 -3.47 -0.87
CA PHE A 38 -13.11 -3.80 -2.08
C PHE A 38 -13.93 -4.61 -3.10
N LYS A 39 -14.77 -5.56 -2.66
CA LYS A 39 -15.63 -6.33 -3.59
C LYS A 39 -16.65 -5.45 -4.31
N SER A 40 -17.15 -4.39 -3.68
CA SER A 40 -18.06 -3.44 -4.34
C SER A 40 -17.34 -2.50 -5.30
N PHE A 41 -16.03 -2.28 -5.07
CA PHE A 41 -15.21 -1.41 -5.91
C PHE A 41 -14.51 -2.17 -7.07
N PHE A 42 -14.27 -3.47 -6.87
CA PHE A 42 -13.73 -4.39 -7.87
C PHE A 42 -14.74 -5.52 -8.07
N PRO A 43 -15.64 -5.45 -9.05
CA PRO A 43 -16.53 -6.55 -9.39
C PRO A 43 -15.68 -7.69 -9.97
N ILE A 44 -15.15 -8.55 -9.09
CA ILE A 44 -14.49 -9.78 -9.50
C ILE A 44 -15.59 -10.70 -10.00
N GLY A 45 -15.59 -10.96 -11.28
CA GLY A 45 -16.52 -11.87 -11.93
C GLY A 45 -16.59 -13.18 -11.18
N ASN A 46 -17.83 -13.60 -10.89
CA ASN A 46 -18.18 -14.81 -10.18
C ASN A 46 -17.95 -16.02 -11.13
N ASN A 47 -16.70 -16.31 -11.46
CA ASN A 47 -16.32 -17.56 -12.11
C ASN A 47 -15.74 -18.46 -11.03
N GLY A 48 -16.63 -19.33 -10.52
CA GLY A 48 -16.26 -20.41 -9.64
C GLY A 48 -15.20 -21.32 -10.31
N ALA A 49 -14.02 -21.25 -9.76
CA ALA A 49 -13.05 -22.33 -9.81
C ALA A 49 -12.38 -22.33 -8.43
N SER A 50 -12.98 -23.14 -7.55
CA SER A 50 -12.26 -23.70 -6.40
C SER A 50 -11.16 -24.58 -6.96
N GLY A 51 -9.97 -24.00 -7.06
CA GLY A 51 -8.74 -24.72 -7.30
C GLY A 51 -8.01 -24.79 -5.97
N ASP A 52 -8.20 -25.86 -5.25
CA ASP A 52 -7.33 -26.29 -4.18
C ASP A 52 -5.93 -26.43 -4.77
N VAL A 53 -5.05 -25.51 -4.43
CA VAL A 53 -3.62 -25.68 -4.69
C VAL A 53 -3.08 -26.57 -3.58
N GLU A 54 -3.28 -27.88 -3.75
CA GLU A 54 -2.50 -28.89 -3.04
C GLU A 54 -1.01 -28.62 -3.29
N SER A 55 -0.29 -28.41 -2.20
CA SER A 55 1.17 -28.46 -2.17
C SER A 55 1.61 -29.88 -2.49
N SER A 56 1.81 -30.20 -3.76
CA SER A 56 2.49 -31.43 -4.16
C SER A 56 3.98 -31.29 -3.82
N ILE A 57 4.34 -31.78 -2.66
CA ILE A 57 5.71 -32.22 -2.35
C ILE A 57 5.95 -33.44 -3.23
N GLY A 58 6.57 -33.23 -4.37
CA GLY A 58 7.09 -34.32 -5.20
C GLY A 58 8.25 -34.99 -4.48
N ASN A 59 7.99 -36.19 -3.94
CA ASN A 59 9.03 -37.17 -3.64
C ASN A 59 9.63 -37.63 -4.97
N GLU A 60 10.81 -37.16 -5.31
CA GLU A 60 11.65 -37.87 -6.28
C GLU A 60 12.72 -38.67 -5.55
N THR A 61 12.64 -39.92 -5.80
CA THR A 61 13.42 -41.06 -5.31
C THR A 61 14.91 -40.92 -5.60
N ALA A 62 15.68 -41.42 -4.65
CA ALA A 62 17.13 -41.53 -4.61
C ALA A 62 17.78 -42.05 -5.88
N GLY A 63 18.88 -41.45 -6.26
CA GLY A 63 19.86 -41.99 -7.18
C GLY A 63 21.04 -41.08 -7.44
N GLN A 64 22.16 -41.45 -6.86
CA GLN A 64 23.53 -41.07 -7.16
C GLN A 64 24.16 -39.92 -6.36
N ASP A 65 25.11 -40.34 -5.52
CA ASP A 65 26.21 -39.57 -4.92
C ASP A 65 26.89 -38.65 -5.96
N GLN A 66 26.64 -37.37 -5.85
CA GLN A 66 27.57 -36.36 -6.31
C GLN A 66 27.90 -35.47 -5.11
N ASN A 67 29.19 -35.44 -4.79
CA ASN A 67 29.81 -34.50 -3.86
C ASN A 67 29.48 -33.06 -4.32
N ILE A 68 28.33 -32.55 -3.92
CA ILE A 68 27.96 -31.16 -4.12
C ILE A 68 28.70 -30.40 -3.05
N THR A 69 29.85 -29.84 -3.40
CA THR A 69 30.41 -28.69 -2.71
C THR A 69 29.30 -27.64 -2.67
N THR A 70 28.71 -27.44 -1.51
CA THR A 70 27.72 -26.41 -1.25
C THR A 70 28.43 -25.07 -1.40
N GLU A 71 28.52 -24.58 -2.64
CA GLU A 71 28.79 -23.18 -2.87
C GLU A 71 27.68 -22.42 -2.13
N THR A 72 28.05 -21.77 -1.03
CA THR A 72 27.14 -20.87 -0.30
C THR A 72 26.82 -19.75 -1.26
N SER A 73 25.66 -19.86 -1.92
CA SER A 73 25.19 -18.81 -2.80
C SER A 73 25.11 -17.52 -2.00
N LEU A 74 25.87 -16.50 -2.44
CA LEU A 74 25.82 -15.15 -1.85
C LEU A 74 24.45 -14.50 -1.99
N PHE A 75 23.57 -15.08 -2.78
CA PHE A 75 22.24 -14.58 -3.06
C PHE A 75 21.19 -15.58 -2.60
N LYS A 76 20.25 -15.11 -1.78
CA LYS A 76 19.08 -15.86 -1.35
C LYS A 76 17.82 -15.29 -2.01
N GLN A 77 17.13 -16.10 -2.80
CA GLN A 77 15.83 -15.70 -3.34
C GLN A 77 14.78 -15.67 -2.21
N ILE A 78 14.15 -14.51 -1.99
CA ILE A 78 13.15 -14.30 -0.93
C ILE A 78 11.75 -14.74 -1.39
N THR A 79 11.38 -14.46 -2.64
CA THR A 79 10.10 -14.84 -3.22
C THR A 79 10.25 -15.14 -4.70
N ARG A 80 9.43 -16.04 -5.24
CA ARG A 80 9.32 -16.32 -6.68
C ARG A 80 8.28 -15.43 -7.35
N ASN A 81 7.37 -14.85 -6.57
CA ASN A 81 6.31 -13.99 -7.08
C ASN A 81 6.81 -12.54 -7.25
N PRO A 82 6.35 -11.84 -8.31
CA PRO A 82 6.67 -10.43 -8.50
C PRO A 82 6.22 -9.58 -7.31
N ILE A 83 7.07 -8.65 -6.90
CA ILE A 83 6.77 -7.67 -5.85
C ILE A 83 6.52 -6.29 -6.46
N ALA A 84 5.66 -5.49 -5.81
CA ALA A 84 5.36 -4.11 -6.21
C ALA A 84 6.28 -3.08 -5.54
N GLY A 85 6.86 -3.42 -4.40
CA GLY A 85 7.77 -2.59 -3.62
C GLY A 85 8.22 -3.30 -2.36
N PHE A 86 9.28 -2.80 -1.75
CA PHE A 86 9.83 -3.34 -0.51
C PHE A 86 10.43 -2.24 0.38
N SER A 87 10.66 -2.57 1.65
CA SER A 87 11.39 -1.74 2.60
C SER A 87 12.21 -2.62 3.54
N ILE A 88 13.42 -2.14 3.87
CA ILE A 88 14.32 -2.78 4.84
C ILE A 88 14.54 -1.79 5.97
N PHE A 89 14.38 -2.25 7.20
CA PHE A 89 14.58 -1.42 8.39
C PHE A 89 14.95 -2.29 9.60
N SER A 90 15.46 -1.63 10.65
CA SER A 90 15.79 -2.29 11.91
C SER A 90 15.00 -1.66 13.05
N LYS A 91 14.60 -2.47 14.01
CA LYS A 91 13.97 -2.01 15.27
C LYS A 91 14.81 -2.47 16.44
N THR A 92 15.14 -1.54 17.32
CA THR A 92 15.85 -1.80 18.57
C THR A 92 14.86 -1.79 19.73
N SER A 93 14.88 -2.85 20.53
CA SER A 93 14.06 -3.00 21.73
C SER A 93 14.95 -3.32 22.94
N VAL A 94 14.52 -2.90 24.13
CA VAL A 94 15.19 -3.24 25.38
C VAL A 94 14.35 -4.32 26.07
N VAL A 95 14.92 -5.50 26.20
CA VAL A 95 14.29 -6.63 26.88
C VAL A 95 14.90 -6.75 28.29
N THR A 96 14.04 -6.84 29.30
CA THR A 96 14.50 -7.09 30.67
C THR A 96 14.42 -8.61 30.92
N ARG A 97 15.57 -9.23 31.16
CA ARG A 97 15.66 -10.66 31.50
C ARG A 97 15.22 -10.91 32.96
N GLU A 98 14.96 -12.15 33.31
CA GLU A 98 14.54 -12.55 34.65
C GLU A 98 15.51 -12.09 35.77
N ASN A 99 16.80 -11.99 35.47
CA ASN A 99 17.83 -11.48 36.37
C ASN A 99 17.86 -9.94 36.50
N LYS A 100 16.84 -9.23 35.97
CA LYS A 100 16.72 -7.77 35.93
C LYS A 100 17.81 -7.05 35.07
N THR A 101 18.62 -7.79 34.31
CA THR A 101 19.52 -7.14 33.34
C THR A 101 18.74 -6.69 32.12
N LYS A 102 19.06 -5.48 31.65
CA LYS A 102 18.51 -4.93 30.41
C LYS A 102 19.43 -5.30 29.25
N GLU A 103 18.88 -5.94 28.24
CA GLU A 103 19.58 -6.27 27.02
C GLU A 103 18.94 -5.53 25.85
N THR A 104 19.79 -4.94 25.00
CA THR A 104 19.34 -4.27 23.77
C THR A 104 19.38 -5.28 22.64
N ILE A 105 18.23 -5.57 22.04
CA ILE A 105 18.10 -6.47 20.89
C ILE A 105 17.74 -5.62 19.67
N THR A 106 18.46 -5.83 18.57
CA THR A 106 18.15 -5.21 17.28
C THR A 106 17.65 -6.28 16.32
N ASP A 107 16.42 -6.16 15.89
CA ASP A 107 15.80 -7.02 14.89
C ASP A 107 15.81 -6.33 13.52
N ASN A 108 16.17 -7.07 12.48
CA ASN A 108 16.13 -6.62 11.10
C ASN A 108 14.85 -7.09 10.43
N PHE A 109 14.21 -6.21 9.69
CA PHE A 109 12.96 -6.48 8.99
C PHE A 109 13.09 -6.20 7.51
N LEU A 110 12.54 -7.08 6.70
CA LEU A 110 12.23 -6.85 5.30
C LEU A 110 10.71 -6.94 5.15
N ARG A 111 10.08 -5.88 4.65
CA ARG A 111 8.67 -5.90 4.22
C ARG A 111 8.60 -5.80 2.72
N TYR A 112 7.67 -6.52 2.11
CA TYR A 112 7.40 -6.40 0.68
C TYR A 112 5.90 -6.57 0.38
N VAL A 113 5.48 -6.02 -0.75
CA VAL A 113 4.10 -6.09 -1.25
C VAL A 113 4.04 -7.03 -2.43
N SER A 114 3.17 -8.03 -2.37
CA SER A 114 2.87 -8.91 -3.52
C SER A 114 2.16 -8.13 -4.61
N ARG A 115 2.68 -8.20 -5.84
CA ARG A 115 2.09 -7.51 -6.99
C ARG A 115 0.72 -8.06 -7.39
N GLN A 116 0.48 -9.34 -7.13
CA GLN A 116 -0.77 -10.00 -7.51
C GLN A 116 -1.93 -9.67 -6.57
N SER A 117 -1.66 -9.63 -5.26
CA SER A 117 -2.70 -9.55 -4.23
C SER A 117 -2.69 -8.25 -3.44
N GLY A 118 -1.58 -7.51 -3.44
CA GLY A 118 -1.43 -6.35 -2.58
C GLY A 118 -1.14 -6.68 -1.12
N TYR A 119 -1.09 -7.95 -0.76
CA TYR A 119 -0.75 -8.34 0.60
C TYR A 119 0.66 -7.92 0.95
N VAL A 120 0.82 -7.46 2.18
CA VAL A 120 2.11 -7.13 2.76
C VAL A 120 2.64 -8.34 3.51
N TYR A 121 3.89 -8.70 3.22
CA TYR A 121 4.63 -9.74 3.90
C TYR A 121 5.79 -9.14 4.69
N GLU A 122 6.12 -9.75 5.82
CA GLU A 122 7.24 -9.37 6.68
C GLU A 122 8.16 -10.56 6.92
N ILE A 123 9.46 -10.32 6.86
CA ILE A 123 10.51 -11.26 7.25
C ILE A 123 11.30 -10.59 8.36
N LYS A 124 11.41 -11.27 9.49
CA LYS A 124 12.19 -10.84 10.64
C LYS A 124 13.44 -11.73 10.76
N ASN A 125 14.63 -11.14 10.79
CA ASN A 125 15.90 -11.86 11.01
C ASN A 125 16.03 -13.15 10.16
N ASP A 126 15.77 -13.07 8.86
CA ASP A 126 15.83 -14.21 7.92
C ASP A 126 14.80 -15.34 8.16
N SER A 127 13.75 -15.10 8.95
CA SER A 127 12.63 -16.02 9.11
C SER A 127 11.87 -16.25 7.79
N VAL A 128 10.91 -17.15 7.80
CA VAL A 128 9.98 -17.33 6.68
C VAL A 128 9.07 -16.10 6.53
N PRO A 129 8.66 -15.74 5.31
CA PRO A 129 7.72 -14.65 5.09
C PRO A 129 6.40 -14.87 5.82
N LEU A 130 5.98 -13.89 6.61
CA LEU A 130 4.69 -13.84 7.29
C LEU A 130 3.80 -12.81 6.62
N GLN A 131 2.59 -13.19 6.21
CA GLN A 131 1.58 -12.23 5.74
C GLN A 131 1.08 -11.39 6.92
N ILE A 132 1.24 -10.07 6.85
CA ILE A 132 0.89 -9.14 7.92
C ILE A 132 -0.27 -8.21 7.58
N SER A 133 -0.80 -8.25 6.35
CA SER A 133 -2.02 -7.53 5.96
C SER A 133 -2.98 -8.46 5.24
N ASN A 134 -4.29 -8.17 5.33
CA ASN A 134 -5.35 -8.90 4.65
C ASN A 134 -6.11 -8.03 3.63
N VAL A 135 -5.57 -6.87 3.29
CA VAL A 135 -6.18 -5.98 2.30
C VAL A 135 -5.81 -6.47 0.90
N PHE A 136 -6.80 -6.98 0.18
CA PHE A 136 -6.64 -7.44 -1.19
C PHE A 136 -6.82 -6.30 -2.19
N VAL A 137 -5.76 -5.98 -2.93
CA VAL A 137 -5.78 -5.01 -4.04
C VAL A 137 -5.05 -5.64 -5.23
N PRO A 138 -5.75 -6.05 -6.28
CA PRO A 138 -5.14 -6.67 -7.46
C PRO A 138 -4.45 -5.62 -8.35
N ALA A 139 -3.67 -6.12 -9.32
CA ALA A 139 -3.06 -5.33 -10.38
C ALA A 139 -2.15 -4.17 -9.88
N ILE A 140 -1.46 -4.37 -8.74
CA ILE A 140 -0.52 -3.38 -8.24
C ILE A 140 0.75 -3.38 -9.07
N TYR A 141 1.20 -2.20 -9.46
CA TYR A 141 2.46 -2.04 -10.16
C TYR A 141 3.54 -1.32 -9.35
N GLU A 142 3.15 -0.51 -8.34
CA GLU A 142 4.06 0.19 -7.44
C GLU A 142 3.54 0.20 -6.01
N ALA A 143 4.43 0.06 -5.04
CA ALA A 143 4.13 0.18 -3.62
C ALA A 143 5.25 0.94 -2.90
N TYR A 144 4.88 1.87 -2.01
CA TYR A 144 5.80 2.73 -1.27
C TYR A 144 5.48 2.68 0.21
N PHE A 145 6.44 2.26 1.03
CA PHE A 145 6.28 2.26 2.48
C PHE A 145 6.45 3.67 3.05
N VAL A 146 5.55 4.05 3.95
CA VAL A 146 5.49 5.37 4.62
C VAL A 146 5.25 5.19 6.12
N GLU A 147 5.33 6.28 6.89
CA GLU A 147 5.02 6.29 8.32
C GLU A 147 5.87 5.28 9.10
N ASP A 148 7.20 5.36 8.94
CA ASP A 148 8.15 4.43 9.56
C ASP A 148 7.79 2.95 9.26
N ASN A 149 7.37 2.68 8.03
CA ASN A 149 6.89 1.39 7.54
C ASN A 149 5.56 0.90 8.14
N ASN A 150 4.78 1.75 8.82
CA ASN A 150 3.48 1.39 9.38
C ASN A 150 2.31 1.56 8.40
N SER A 151 2.57 2.12 7.23
CA SER A 151 1.59 2.23 6.14
C SER A 151 2.27 2.02 4.79
N VAL A 152 1.49 1.65 3.77
CA VAL A 152 1.98 1.50 2.40
C VAL A 152 1.04 2.20 1.42
N VAL A 153 1.60 2.97 0.50
CA VAL A 153 0.88 3.55 -0.64
C VAL A 153 0.92 2.54 -1.77
N LEU A 154 -0.23 2.02 -2.16
CA LEU A 154 -0.41 1.09 -3.28
C LEU A 154 -0.88 1.87 -4.50
N ARG A 155 -0.27 1.62 -5.66
CA ARG A 155 -0.71 2.14 -6.95
C ARG A 155 -1.09 0.97 -7.85
N PHE A 156 -2.32 0.99 -8.36
CA PHE A 156 -2.91 -0.14 -9.07
C PHE A 156 -3.73 0.34 -10.26
N LEU A 157 -3.86 -0.52 -11.25
CA LEU A 157 -4.74 -0.28 -12.40
C LEU A 157 -6.17 -0.63 -12.01
N ARG A 158 -7.11 0.31 -12.23
CA ARG A 158 -8.53 0.07 -12.00
C ARG A 158 -9.12 -0.83 -13.08
N ASP A 159 -10.33 -1.33 -12.86
CA ASP A 159 -11.04 -2.25 -13.76
C ASP A 159 -11.34 -1.65 -15.14
N ASP A 160 -11.33 -0.32 -15.27
CA ASP A 160 -11.46 0.37 -16.56
C ASP A 160 -10.22 0.22 -17.45
N GLY A 161 -9.13 -0.38 -16.93
CA GLY A 161 -7.88 -0.59 -17.65
C GLY A 161 -7.11 0.69 -18.00
N GLN A 162 -7.51 1.83 -17.49
CA GLN A 162 -6.95 3.16 -17.84
C GLN A 162 -6.60 3.99 -16.61
N THR A 163 -7.44 3.97 -15.58
CA THR A 163 -7.25 4.78 -14.38
C THR A 163 -6.28 4.13 -13.41
N ILE A 164 -5.29 4.89 -13.00
CA ILE A 164 -4.37 4.48 -11.93
C ILE A 164 -4.94 4.94 -10.59
N GLY A 165 -5.46 3.99 -9.82
CA GLY A 165 -5.88 4.23 -8.45
C GLY A 165 -4.70 4.29 -7.50
N SER A 166 -4.84 5.03 -6.41
CA SER A 166 -3.85 5.09 -5.34
C SER A 166 -4.54 4.94 -3.99
N TYR A 167 -4.03 4.04 -3.16
CA TYR A 167 -4.64 3.66 -1.88
C TYR A 167 -3.60 3.51 -0.79
N ILE A 168 -3.82 4.15 0.35
CA ILE A 168 -2.95 4.03 1.53
C ILE A 168 -3.52 2.93 2.41
N VAL A 169 -2.72 1.90 2.68
CA VAL A 169 -3.08 0.77 3.55
C VAL A 169 -2.28 0.87 4.83
N PRO A 170 -2.93 1.06 5.99
CA PRO A 170 -2.26 0.91 7.27
C PRO A 170 -1.86 -0.54 7.50
N ILE A 171 -0.62 -0.77 7.91
CA ILE A 171 -0.12 -2.09 8.26
C ILE A 171 -0.46 -2.35 9.73
N PRO A 172 -1.17 -3.45 10.05
CA PRO A 172 -1.57 -3.71 11.42
C PRO A 172 -0.36 -4.04 12.30
N ASN A 173 -0.32 -3.41 13.47
CA ASN A 173 0.62 -3.80 14.51
C ASN A 173 0.18 -5.14 15.13
N GLU A 174 1.14 -5.89 15.62
CA GLU A 174 0.88 -7.09 16.39
C GLU A 174 0.41 -6.72 17.80
N ASN A 175 -0.72 -7.25 18.20
CA ASN A 175 -1.27 -7.10 19.54
C ASN A 175 -0.50 -8.00 20.53
N PRO A 176 -0.59 -7.76 21.86
CA PRO A 176 0.07 -8.60 22.86
C PRO A 176 -0.34 -10.08 22.82
N ASP A 177 -1.51 -10.39 22.28
CA ASP A 177 -2.03 -11.76 22.08
C ASP A 177 -1.58 -12.40 20.75
N GLY A 178 -0.71 -11.74 19.99
CA GLY A 178 -0.22 -12.20 18.69
C GLY A 178 -1.20 -11.94 17.52
N THR A 179 -2.37 -11.40 17.78
CA THR A 179 -3.32 -11.04 16.72
C THR A 179 -2.96 -9.72 16.03
N ARG A 180 -3.50 -9.49 14.83
CA ARG A 180 -3.34 -8.24 14.08
C ARG A 180 -4.70 -7.74 13.64
N THR A 181 -5.03 -6.49 13.98
CA THR A 181 -6.30 -5.86 13.58
C THR A 181 -6.05 -4.91 12.42
N GLN A 182 -6.56 -5.29 11.23
CA GLN A 182 -6.47 -4.45 10.04
C GLN A 182 -7.34 -3.20 10.20
N LYS A 183 -6.73 -2.04 10.01
CA LYS A 183 -7.44 -0.76 9.93
C LYS A 183 -7.85 -0.48 8.49
N GLU A 184 -8.92 0.30 8.34
CA GLU A 184 -9.37 0.77 7.04
C GLU A 184 -8.32 1.69 6.42
N GLY A 185 -8.10 1.54 5.11
CA GLY A 185 -7.21 2.40 4.33
C GLY A 185 -7.93 3.62 3.75
N LEU A 186 -7.19 4.42 3.00
CA LEU A 186 -7.65 5.67 2.42
C LEU A 186 -7.35 5.73 0.93
N PHE A 187 -8.36 5.99 0.10
CA PHE A 187 -8.16 6.36 -1.29
C PHE A 187 -7.64 7.81 -1.39
N ILE A 188 -6.63 8.00 -2.20
CA ILE A 188 -6.09 9.32 -2.53
C ILE A 188 -6.38 9.67 -4.00
N ALA A 189 -5.72 10.69 -4.55
CA ALA A 189 -6.00 11.09 -5.93
C ALA A 189 -5.72 9.98 -6.95
N ASP A 190 -6.57 9.90 -7.97
CA ASP A 190 -6.34 9.05 -9.13
C ASP A 190 -5.30 9.65 -10.07
N ASN A 191 -4.77 8.81 -10.95
CA ASN A 191 -3.85 9.20 -12.03
C ASN A 191 -2.64 10.02 -11.58
N ILE A 192 -2.17 9.76 -10.35
CA ILE A 192 -0.89 10.32 -9.90
C ILE A 192 0.19 9.85 -10.88
N LYS A 193 0.95 10.77 -11.45
CA LYS A 193 1.96 10.49 -12.47
C LYS A 193 3.28 9.99 -11.89
N SER A 194 3.68 10.53 -10.74
CA SER A 194 4.91 10.16 -10.04
C SER A 194 4.75 10.37 -8.55
N VAL A 195 5.38 9.50 -7.74
CA VAL A 195 5.39 9.55 -6.27
C VAL A 195 6.82 9.42 -5.78
N ALA A 196 7.18 10.15 -4.75
CA ALA A 196 8.39 9.87 -3.97
C ALA A 196 8.11 10.08 -2.49
N ILE A 197 8.77 9.26 -1.67
CA ILE A 197 8.63 9.28 -0.22
C ILE A 197 9.79 10.09 0.37
N SER A 198 9.50 10.92 1.38
CA SER A 198 10.56 11.63 2.12
C SER A 198 11.46 10.63 2.85
N PRO A 199 12.75 10.97 3.09
CA PRO A 199 13.65 10.10 3.85
C PRO A 199 13.17 9.82 5.27
N SER A 200 12.36 10.72 5.85
CA SER A 200 11.71 10.52 7.15
C SER A 200 10.50 9.58 7.10
N GLN A 201 10.05 9.17 5.91
CA GLN A 201 8.83 8.41 5.67
C GLN A 201 7.53 9.04 6.20
N LYS A 202 7.57 10.27 6.72
CA LYS A 202 6.40 10.97 7.30
C LYS A 202 5.58 11.72 6.25
N GLU A 203 6.19 12.02 5.12
CA GLU A 203 5.58 12.76 4.03
C GLU A 203 5.87 12.07 2.70
N PHE A 204 5.01 12.30 1.73
CA PHE A 204 5.27 11.95 0.35
C PHE A 204 4.95 13.12 -0.59
N ILE A 205 5.63 13.16 -1.71
CA ILE A 205 5.35 14.08 -2.81
C ILE A 205 4.72 13.31 -3.95
N ARG A 206 3.74 13.94 -4.60
CA ARG A 206 3.10 13.41 -5.80
C ARG A 206 3.01 14.45 -6.90
N LEU A 207 3.09 13.97 -8.12
CA LEU A 207 2.76 14.75 -9.33
C LEU A 207 1.35 14.38 -9.78
N THR A 208 0.46 15.36 -9.80
CA THR A 208 -0.85 15.28 -10.46
C THR A 208 -0.87 16.20 -11.68
N THR A 209 -1.72 15.89 -12.66
CA THR A 209 -1.81 16.71 -13.88
C THR A 209 -3.26 17.09 -14.15
N ASP A 210 -3.46 18.32 -14.59
CA ASP A 210 -4.71 18.79 -15.16
C ASP A 210 -4.53 19.13 -16.67
N SER A 211 -5.51 19.80 -17.29
CA SER A 211 -5.43 20.18 -18.69
C SER A 211 -4.24 21.09 -19.01
N ASN A 212 -3.78 21.90 -18.06
CA ASN A 212 -2.80 22.96 -18.27
C ASN A 212 -1.45 22.72 -17.59
N PHE A 213 -1.44 22.04 -16.43
CA PHE A 213 -0.27 21.98 -15.55
C PHE A 213 -0.01 20.60 -14.98
N GLY A 214 1.27 20.35 -14.66
CA GLY A 214 1.71 19.36 -13.68
C GLY A 214 1.94 20.04 -12.33
N THR A 215 1.34 19.53 -11.27
CA THR A 215 1.41 20.09 -9.92
C THR A 215 2.06 19.09 -8.96
N PHE A 216 3.12 19.52 -8.31
CA PHE A 216 3.80 18.76 -7.27
C PHE A 216 3.24 19.17 -5.92
N THR A 217 2.65 18.21 -5.21
CA THR A 217 2.04 18.41 -3.89
C THR A 217 2.68 17.48 -2.90
N THR A 218 3.13 18.03 -1.76
CA THR A 218 3.51 17.24 -0.58
C THR A 218 2.30 17.05 0.33
N SER A 219 2.24 15.92 1.02
CA SER A 219 1.26 15.63 2.07
C SER A 219 1.86 14.66 3.09
N ASP A 220 1.22 14.54 4.25
CA ASP A 220 1.57 13.51 5.22
C ASP A 220 1.12 12.11 4.77
N SER A 221 1.45 11.10 5.57
CA SER A 221 1.13 9.69 5.30
C SER A 221 -0.37 9.39 5.21
N LEU A 222 -1.23 10.29 5.70
CA LEU A 222 -2.69 10.19 5.63
C LEU A 222 -3.30 11.10 4.55
N ASP A 223 -2.48 11.59 3.63
CA ASP A 223 -2.86 12.54 2.57
C ASP A 223 -3.48 13.85 3.08
N LYS A 224 -3.13 14.24 4.31
CA LYS A 224 -3.48 15.52 4.94
C LYS A 224 -2.33 16.53 4.78
N ASN A 225 -2.53 17.75 5.29
CA ASN A 225 -1.52 18.81 5.31
C ASN A 225 -0.91 19.07 3.93
N LYS A 226 -1.75 19.05 2.89
CA LYS A 226 -1.33 19.22 1.49
C LYS A 226 -0.73 20.60 1.25
N LYS A 227 0.46 20.62 0.66
CA LYS A 227 1.15 21.85 0.28
C LYS A 227 1.64 21.74 -1.16
N GLU A 228 1.31 22.72 -1.99
CA GLU A 228 1.90 22.83 -3.31
C GLU A 228 3.38 23.21 -3.17
N LEU A 229 4.24 22.41 -3.76
CA LEU A 229 5.68 22.64 -3.79
C LEU A 229 6.09 23.40 -5.05
N PHE A 230 5.56 22.95 -6.19
CA PHE A 230 5.91 23.51 -7.49
C PHE A 230 4.83 23.19 -8.54
N ARG A 231 4.67 24.07 -9.52
CA ARG A 231 3.75 23.93 -10.63
C ARG A 231 4.44 24.22 -11.94
N SER A 232 4.17 23.42 -12.97
CA SER A 232 4.82 23.53 -14.29
C SER A 232 3.82 23.30 -15.42
N PRO A 233 3.96 24.01 -16.57
CA PRO A 233 3.21 23.67 -17.77
C PRO A 233 3.61 22.32 -18.37
N LEU A 234 4.81 21.81 -18.05
CA LEU A 234 5.21 20.44 -18.40
C LEU A 234 4.52 19.47 -17.46
N LYS A 235 4.05 18.33 -17.99
CA LYS A 235 3.24 17.34 -17.25
C LYS A 235 3.97 16.03 -17.01
N GLU A 236 5.03 15.76 -17.77
CA GLU A 236 5.79 14.52 -17.73
C GLU A 236 7.09 14.71 -16.95
N TRP A 237 7.05 14.33 -15.67
CA TRP A 237 8.17 14.44 -14.75
C TRP A 237 8.35 13.15 -13.97
N LEU A 238 9.58 12.88 -13.57
CA LEU A 238 9.92 11.93 -12.53
C LEU A 238 10.31 12.72 -11.29
N VAL A 239 9.90 12.23 -10.11
CA VAL A 239 10.22 12.84 -8.83
C VAL A 239 11.04 11.90 -7.97
N SER A 240 12.03 12.43 -7.24
CA SER A 240 12.76 11.73 -6.20
C SER A 240 12.99 12.64 -4.99
N TRP A 241 12.99 12.05 -3.79
CA TRP A 241 13.14 12.79 -2.54
C TRP A 241 14.25 12.18 -1.68
N PRO A 242 15.54 12.40 -2.03
CA PRO A 242 16.66 11.73 -1.37
C PRO A 242 17.12 12.36 -0.05
N LYS A 243 16.73 13.63 0.23
CA LYS A 243 17.07 14.37 1.46
C LYS A 243 15.85 15.14 1.97
N ILE A 244 15.75 15.33 3.28
CA ILE A 244 14.59 15.94 3.96
C ILE A 244 14.18 17.29 3.33
N ASP A 245 15.14 18.13 3.01
CA ASP A 245 14.96 19.48 2.48
C ASP A 245 15.12 19.58 0.95
N THR A 246 15.36 18.46 0.26
CA THR A 246 15.73 18.49 -1.16
C THR A 246 14.94 17.46 -1.96
N VAL A 247 14.15 17.94 -2.90
CA VAL A 247 13.46 17.17 -3.93
C VAL A 247 14.17 17.38 -5.27
N TYR A 248 14.34 16.31 -6.03
CA TYR A 248 14.74 16.37 -7.44
C TYR A 248 13.56 16.05 -8.32
N ILE A 249 13.39 16.85 -9.37
CA ILE A 249 12.43 16.59 -10.45
C ILE A 249 13.19 16.53 -11.77
N GLN A 250 12.86 15.54 -12.57
CA GLN A 250 13.47 15.32 -13.87
C GLN A 250 12.40 15.32 -14.96
N THR A 251 12.61 16.09 -16.03
CA THR A 251 11.75 15.96 -17.22
C THR A 251 12.04 14.63 -17.90
N LYS A 252 11.01 13.96 -18.41
CA LYS A 252 11.22 12.78 -19.24
C LYS A 252 11.80 13.21 -20.58
N PRO A 253 12.95 12.68 -21.01
CA PRO A 253 13.46 12.94 -22.34
C PRO A 253 12.49 12.38 -23.39
N ALA A 254 12.32 13.07 -24.51
CA ALA A 254 11.43 12.66 -25.59
C ALA A 254 12.04 13.03 -26.96
N GLY A 255 12.27 12.01 -27.78
CA GLY A 255 12.84 12.19 -29.13
C GLY A 255 14.20 12.88 -29.09
N ILE A 256 14.26 14.09 -29.64
CA ILE A 256 15.46 14.94 -29.70
C ILE A 256 15.58 15.94 -28.54
N VAL A 257 14.66 15.87 -27.55
CA VAL A 257 14.66 16.79 -26.40
C VAL A 257 15.37 16.14 -25.24
N ASP A 258 16.42 16.78 -24.76
CA ASP A 258 17.17 16.33 -23.59
C ASP A 258 16.33 16.39 -22.32
N GLY A 259 16.64 15.50 -21.37
CA GLY A 259 16.07 15.55 -20.04
C GLY A 259 16.79 16.61 -19.19
N PHE A 260 16.02 17.38 -18.42
CA PHE A 260 16.54 18.36 -17.47
C PHE A 260 16.33 17.90 -16.03
N LEU A 261 17.33 18.07 -15.20
CA LEU A 261 17.27 17.81 -13.77
C LEU A 261 17.21 19.13 -13.00
N TYR A 262 16.23 19.25 -12.14
CA TYR A 262 16.07 20.40 -11.24
C TYR A 262 16.10 19.93 -9.79
N LYS A 263 16.74 20.73 -8.95
CA LYS A 263 16.69 20.64 -7.50
C LYS A 263 15.66 21.65 -6.97
N ILE A 264 14.80 21.21 -6.04
CA ILE A 264 13.86 22.08 -5.33
C ILE A 264 14.15 21.96 -3.84
N ASP A 265 14.42 23.08 -3.18
CA ASP A 265 14.41 23.18 -1.75
C ASP A 265 12.96 23.20 -1.25
N THR A 266 12.62 22.31 -0.28
CA THR A 266 11.24 22.17 0.22
C THR A 266 10.71 23.40 0.96
N LYS A 267 11.61 24.25 1.45
CA LYS A 267 11.28 25.51 2.15
C LYS A 267 11.16 26.66 1.17
N GLU A 268 12.18 26.86 0.32
CA GLU A 268 12.22 27.94 -0.66
C GLU A 268 11.25 27.73 -1.82
N LYS A 269 10.93 26.46 -2.16
CA LYS A 269 10.02 26.05 -3.23
C LYS A 269 10.44 26.56 -4.62
N LYS A 270 11.72 26.87 -4.81
CA LYS A 270 12.26 27.38 -6.08
C LYS A 270 13.06 26.28 -6.78
N PRO A 271 12.70 25.92 -8.03
CA PRO A 271 13.47 25.00 -8.80
C PRO A 271 14.77 25.66 -9.29
N ARG A 272 15.87 24.94 -9.12
CA ARG A 272 17.18 25.33 -9.69
C ARG A 272 17.63 24.22 -10.63
N LYS A 273 17.94 24.56 -11.87
CA LYS A 273 18.48 23.61 -12.84
C LYS A 273 19.84 23.10 -12.36
N VAL A 274 20.04 21.79 -12.40
CA VAL A 274 21.28 21.11 -11.97
C VAL A 274 21.99 20.52 -13.17
N LEU A 275 21.24 19.95 -14.10
CA LEU A 275 21.77 19.26 -15.28
C LEU A 275 20.86 19.42 -16.49
N GLY A 276 21.43 19.39 -17.69
CA GLY A 276 20.75 19.47 -18.98
C GLY A 276 21.02 20.73 -19.75
#